data_a0d06787d31ffd7f0238cd71cc0fd46b
#
_entry.id   a0d06787d31ffd7f0238cd71cc0fd46b
#
_cell.length_a   1.000
_cell.length_b   1.000
_cell.length_c   1.000
_cell.angle_alpha   90.00
_cell.angle_beta   90.00
_cell.angle_gamma   90.00
#
_symmetry.space_group_name_H-M   'P 1'
#
loop_
_entity.id
_entity.type
_entity.pdbx_description
1 polymer ?
#
loop_
_entity_poly.entity_id
_entity_poly.type
_entity_poly.pdbx_seq_one_letter_code
_entity_poly.pdbx_strand_id
1 'polypeptide(L)'
;MRRWGLWGLLVVLVLSMLSTLVWLAGRYEVSQVQSRLERDAADAVSDIRTALTRNVQSLQALQYADRSAVPWGQDAHALLREHREWLRLELRDPDLRVLKSVDTPFRAPVFSRFGRAANQPEVVQACGVARRQSGPGYGASTYVPQADGLGLEIMDLCLPVITDGQLTGYTIATYSLGEVLVNMVGPQLTRSQEVSFTESDGTRLAMHGTARRGSRVFIAKQLLDLPGHTMVLRMDSWRAAPDLFPNVLTALVTAMAI
;
A
#
# COMPACT_ATOMS: atom_id res chain seq x y z
N MET A 1 -39.84 -12.37 -55.15
CA MET A 1 -39.11 -13.10 -54.10
C MET A 1 -37.66 -12.64 -53.90
N ARG A 2 -36.89 -12.28 -54.92
CA ARG A 2 -35.47 -11.92 -54.82
C ARG A 2 -35.18 -10.62 -54.04
N ARG A 3 -36.05 -9.65 -54.05
CA ARG A 3 -35.87 -8.34 -53.34
C ARG A 3 -35.97 -8.50 -51.80
N TRP A 4 -36.86 -9.36 -51.29
CA TRP A 4 -37.01 -9.62 -49.86
C TRP A 4 -35.83 -10.33 -49.27
N GLY A 5 -35.16 -11.22 -50.02
CA GLY A 5 -33.94 -11.88 -49.62
C GLY A 5 -32.75 -10.92 -49.45
N LEU A 6 -32.64 -9.93 -50.35
CA LEU A 6 -31.60 -8.91 -50.24
C LEU A 6 -31.77 -8.00 -49.00
N TRP A 7 -33.00 -7.60 -48.71
CA TRP A 7 -33.31 -6.82 -47.49
C TRP A 7 -33.04 -7.63 -46.22
N GLY A 8 -33.40 -8.91 -46.20
CA GLY A 8 -33.12 -9.81 -45.09
C GLY A 8 -31.58 -9.98 -44.83
N LEU A 9 -30.80 -10.14 -45.91
CA LEU A 9 -29.35 -10.22 -45.85
C LEU A 9 -28.73 -8.92 -45.29
N LEU A 10 -29.21 -7.75 -45.72
CA LEU A 10 -28.72 -6.46 -45.29
C LEU A 10 -29.01 -6.25 -43.81
N VAL A 11 -30.20 -6.58 -43.33
CA VAL A 11 -30.56 -6.50 -41.90
C VAL A 11 -29.66 -7.41 -41.04
N VAL A 12 -29.42 -8.64 -41.46
CA VAL A 12 -28.52 -9.58 -40.77
C VAL A 12 -27.11 -9.02 -40.70
N LEU A 13 -26.60 -8.43 -41.79
CA LEU A 13 -25.28 -7.88 -41.86
C LEU A 13 -25.10 -6.65 -40.93
N VAL A 14 -26.10 -5.75 -40.89
CA VAL A 14 -26.12 -4.62 -40.00
C VAL A 14 -26.18 -5.04 -38.52
N LEU A 15 -27.03 -6.01 -38.18
CA LEU A 15 -27.14 -6.57 -36.83
C LEU A 15 -25.84 -7.22 -36.39
N SER A 16 -25.16 -7.99 -37.27
CA SER A 16 -23.86 -8.60 -37.02
C SER A 16 -22.80 -7.55 -36.77
N MET A 17 -22.76 -6.50 -37.58
CA MET A 17 -21.80 -5.39 -37.43
C MET A 17 -22.02 -4.63 -36.11
N LEU A 18 -23.27 -4.32 -35.77
CA LEU A 18 -23.61 -3.65 -34.49
C LEU A 18 -23.24 -4.53 -33.29
N SER A 19 -23.53 -5.81 -33.34
CA SER A 19 -23.16 -6.76 -32.28
C SER A 19 -21.64 -6.82 -32.07
N THR A 20 -20.88 -6.85 -33.16
CA THR A 20 -19.41 -6.85 -33.13
C THR A 20 -18.87 -5.55 -32.54
N LEU A 21 -19.43 -4.40 -32.92
CA LEU A 21 -19.02 -3.09 -32.38
C LEU A 21 -19.30 -2.97 -30.89
N VAL A 22 -20.47 -3.40 -30.43
CA VAL A 22 -20.82 -3.39 -29.00
C VAL A 22 -19.90 -4.31 -28.19
N TRP A 23 -19.60 -5.48 -28.72
CA TRP A 23 -18.68 -6.42 -28.09
C TRP A 23 -17.25 -5.86 -28.01
N LEU A 24 -16.76 -5.23 -29.10
CA LEU A 24 -15.45 -4.62 -29.17
C LEU A 24 -15.31 -3.43 -28.21
N ALA A 25 -16.36 -2.56 -28.18
CA ALA A 25 -16.41 -1.43 -27.24
C ALA A 25 -16.35 -1.90 -25.78
N GLY A 26 -17.08 -2.96 -25.42
CA GLY A 26 -17.04 -3.53 -24.09
C GLY A 26 -15.66 -4.09 -23.71
N ARG A 27 -14.97 -4.76 -24.63
CA ARG A 27 -13.61 -5.25 -24.41
C ARG A 27 -12.59 -4.10 -24.27
N TYR A 28 -12.76 -3.05 -25.05
CA TYR A 28 -11.89 -1.88 -24.99
C TYR A 28 -12.02 -1.15 -23.65
N GLU A 29 -13.26 -0.98 -23.15
CA GLU A 29 -13.51 -0.40 -21.83
C GLU A 29 -12.85 -1.20 -20.70
N VAL A 30 -13.01 -2.54 -20.71
CA VAL A 30 -12.37 -3.43 -19.73
C VAL A 30 -10.85 -3.27 -19.74
N SER A 31 -10.24 -3.27 -20.92
CA SER A 31 -8.79 -3.12 -21.07
C SER A 31 -8.31 -1.76 -20.57
N GLN A 32 -9.05 -0.67 -20.83
CA GLN A 32 -8.70 0.66 -20.34
C GLN A 32 -8.78 0.78 -18.82
N VAL A 33 -9.84 0.23 -18.22
CA VAL A 33 -10.00 0.23 -16.76
C VAL A 33 -8.87 -0.55 -16.09
N GLN A 34 -8.55 -1.73 -16.63
CA GLN A 34 -7.45 -2.57 -16.10
C GLN A 34 -6.10 -1.86 -16.21
N SER A 35 -5.77 -1.31 -17.39
CA SER A 35 -4.50 -0.61 -17.61
C SER A 35 -4.37 0.67 -16.77
N ARG A 36 -5.49 1.34 -16.47
CA ARG A 36 -5.50 2.48 -15.57
C ARG A 36 -5.23 2.03 -14.13
N LEU A 37 -5.89 0.98 -13.68
CA LEU A 37 -5.71 0.44 -12.32
C LEU A 37 -4.27 -0.04 -12.09
N GLU A 38 -3.64 -0.65 -13.10
CA GLU A 38 -2.25 -1.07 -13.04
C GLU A 38 -1.28 0.12 -12.92
N ARG A 39 -1.53 1.21 -13.64
CA ARG A 39 -0.76 2.46 -13.48
C ARG A 39 -0.96 3.09 -12.11
N ASP A 40 -2.21 3.19 -11.66
CA ASP A 40 -2.55 3.74 -10.34
C ASP A 40 -1.84 2.92 -9.23
N ALA A 41 -1.74 1.60 -9.36
CA ALA A 41 -1.03 0.74 -8.42
C ALA A 41 0.49 0.96 -8.46
N ALA A 42 1.07 1.15 -9.64
CA ALA A 42 2.49 1.45 -9.79
C ALA A 42 2.84 2.83 -9.19
N ASP A 43 2.00 3.83 -9.43
CA ASP A 43 2.16 5.17 -8.86
C ASP A 43 2.07 5.14 -7.33
N ALA A 44 1.09 4.41 -6.78
CA ALA A 44 0.96 4.23 -5.33
C ALA A 44 2.19 3.57 -4.70
N VAL A 45 2.78 2.55 -5.33
CA VAL A 45 4.03 1.92 -4.85
C VAL A 45 5.18 2.91 -4.91
N SER A 46 5.28 3.73 -5.97
CA SER A 46 6.31 4.78 -6.09
C SER A 46 6.18 5.83 -4.98
N ASP A 47 4.95 6.27 -4.67
CA ASP A 47 4.66 7.22 -3.61
C ASP A 47 5.05 6.66 -2.24
N ILE A 48 4.68 5.39 -1.96
CA ILE A 48 5.06 4.70 -0.72
C ILE A 48 6.57 4.61 -0.58
N ARG A 49 7.30 4.19 -1.63
CA ARG A 49 8.77 4.12 -1.60
C ARG A 49 9.41 5.48 -1.33
N THR A 50 8.90 6.53 -1.97
CA THR A 50 9.38 7.90 -1.77
C THR A 50 9.12 8.37 -0.34
N ALA A 51 7.95 8.09 0.22
CA ALA A 51 7.61 8.42 1.60
C ALA A 51 8.50 7.65 2.59
N LEU A 52 8.68 6.33 2.40
CA LEU A 52 9.56 5.53 3.24
C LEU A 52 11.02 6.01 3.18
N THR A 53 11.50 6.44 2.01
CA THR A 53 12.84 7.01 1.87
C THR A 53 12.98 8.32 2.66
N ARG A 54 11.97 9.20 2.61
CA ARG A 54 11.96 10.43 3.45
C ARG A 54 11.94 10.09 4.94
N ASN A 55 11.20 9.07 5.33
CA ASN A 55 11.15 8.61 6.71
C ASN A 55 12.52 8.10 7.19
N VAL A 56 13.25 7.36 6.33
CA VAL A 56 14.64 6.96 6.62
C VAL A 56 15.53 8.20 6.84
N GLN A 57 15.41 9.23 6.01
CA GLN A 57 16.18 10.47 6.16
C GLN A 57 15.86 11.19 7.48
N SER A 58 14.57 11.24 7.88
CA SER A 58 14.15 11.81 9.17
C SER A 58 14.76 11.06 10.36
N LEU A 59 14.80 9.71 10.29
CA LEU A 59 15.45 8.89 11.32
C LEU A 59 16.97 9.06 11.34
N GLN A 60 17.61 9.21 10.17
CA GLN A 60 19.02 9.52 10.10
C GLN A 60 19.33 10.90 10.73
N ALA A 61 18.51 11.91 10.45
CA ALA A 61 18.64 13.21 11.09
C ALA A 61 18.55 13.12 12.63
N LEU A 62 17.64 12.28 13.15
CA LEU A 62 17.55 12.01 14.60
C LEU A 62 18.83 11.37 15.16
N GLN A 63 19.55 10.54 14.38
CA GLN A 63 20.81 9.93 14.80
C GLN A 63 21.96 10.94 14.90
N TYR A 64 21.97 11.95 14.00
CA TYR A 64 23.01 12.99 13.91
C TYR A 64 22.72 14.24 14.74
N ALA A 65 21.48 14.39 15.26
CA ALA A 65 21.14 15.51 16.12
C ALA A 65 22.10 15.59 17.31
N ASP A 66 22.53 16.78 17.64
CA ASP A 66 23.44 17.00 18.76
C ASP A 66 22.79 16.54 20.07
N ARG A 67 23.25 15.41 20.55
CA ARG A 67 22.73 14.75 21.75
C ARG A 67 22.96 15.56 23.03
N SER A 68 23.76 16.61 22.97
CA SER A 68 24.08 17.50 24.10
C SER A 68 23.07 18.62 24.26
N ALA A 69 22.41 19.06 23.18
CA ALA A 69 21.52 20.24 23.17
C ALA A 69 20.05 19.87 23.47
N VAL A 70 19.53 18.77 22.87
CA VAL A 70 18.14 18.33 23.06
C VAL A 70 18.13 16.83 23.42
N PRO A 71 17.38 16.42 24.46
CA PRO A 71 17.25 14.99 24.78
C PRO A 71 16.61 14.22 23.61
N TRP A 72 17.22 13.12 23.17
CA TRP A 72 16.73 12.24 22.09
C TRP A 72 15.22 11.97 22.16
N GLY A 73 14.67 11.83 23.37
CA GLY A 73 13.24 11.59 23.57
C GLY A 73 12.34 12.72 23.10
N GLN A 74 12.79 13.98 23.19
CA GLN A 74 12.00 15.13 22.72
C GLN A 74 11.94 15.18 21.19
N ASP A 75 13.07 14.93 20.51
CA ASP A 75 13.12 14.86 19.05
C ASP A 75 12.32 13.66 18.53
N ALA A 76 12.42 12.50 19.18
CA ALA A 76 11.64 11.33 18.85
C ALA A 76 10.13 11.58 19.01
N HIS A 77 9.71 12.29 20.06
CA HIS A 77 8.31 12.72 20.23
C HIS A 77 7.84 13.70 19.16
N ALA A 78 8.72 14.62 18.72
CA ALA A 78 8.40 15.54 17.64
C ALA A 78 8.17 14.78 16.33
N LEU A 79 9.05 13.87 15.98
CA LEU A 79 8.92 13.01 14.79
C LEU A 79 7.67 12.16 14.82
N LEU A 80 7.32 11.55 15.96
CA LEU A 80 6.09 10.73 16.10
C LEU A 80 4.81 11.55 15.97
N ARG A 81 4.85 12.88 16.17
CA ARG A 81 3.72 13.77 15.89
C ARG A 81 3.56 14.09 14.41
N GLU A 82 4.66 14.13 13.67
CA GLU A 82 4.66 14.40 12.24
C GLU A 82 4.36 13.13 11.41
N HIS A 83 4.84 11.96 11.87
CA HIS A 83 4.72 10.68 11.19
C HIS A 83 3.68 9.77 11.87
N ARG A 84 2.43 9.89 11.47
CA ARG A 84 1.31 9.12 12.06
C ARG A 84 1.39 7.62 11.80
N GLU A 85 2.09 7.23 10.76
CA GLU A 85 2.37 5.83 10.42
C GLU A 85 3.34 5.15 11.38
N TRP A 86 4.08 5.91 12.19
CA TRP A 86 4.97 5.37 13.21
C TRP A 86 4.25 5.18 14.53
N LEU A 87 4.38 3.99 15.08
CA LEU A 87 3.79 3.60 16.36
C LEU A 87 4.77 3.81 17.51
N ARG A 88 6.06 3.59 17.23
CA ARG A 88 7.11 3.63 18.24
C ARG A 88 8.48 3.87 17.60
N LEU A 89 9.32 4.62 18.29
CA LEU A 89 10.74 4.76 18.01
C LEU A 89 11.54 4.16 19.15
N GLU A 90 12.59 3.41 18.83
CA GLU A 90 13.50 2.80 19.79
C GLU A 90 14.95 3.07 19.44
N LEU A 91 15.77 3.30 20.47
CA LEU A 91 17.21 3.22 20.39
C LEU A 91 17.65 1.93 21.06
N ARG A 92 18.41 1.11 20.36
CA ARG A 92 18.91 -0.18 20.86
C ARG A 92 20.44 -0.24 20.80
N ASP A 93 21.02 -1.04 21.69
CA ASP A 93 22.44 -1.35 21.66
C ASP A 93 22.78 -2.37 20.53
N PRO A 94 24.07 -2.69 20.29
CA PRO A 94 24.45 -3.69 19.28
C PRO A 94 23.89 -5.09 19.53
N ASP A 95 23.53 -5.44 20.79
CA ASP A 95 22.91 -6.68 21.20
C ASP A 95 21.37 -6.63 21.12
N LEU A 96 20.82 -5.58 20.52
CA LEU A 96 19.38 -5.31 20.33
C LEU A 96 18.59 -5.09 21.63
N ARG A 97 19.26 -4.79 22.76
CA ARG A 97 18.57 -4.39 24.00
C ARG A 97 18.04 -2.97 23.86
N VAL A 98 16.82 -2.74 24.29
CA VAL A 98 16.19 -1.41 24.25
C VAL A 98 16.86 -0.50 25.27
N LEU A 99 17.50 0.56 24.81
CA LEU A 99 18.08 1.62 25.63
C LEU A 99 17.06 2.72 25.93
N LYS A 100 16.34 3.18 24.89
CA LYS A 100 15.32 4.21 24.99
C LYS A 100 14.16 3.87 24.05
N SER A 101 12.96 4.28 24.41
CA SER A 101 11.79 4.13 23.55
C SER A 101 10.79 5.23 23.79
N VAL A 102 10.08 5.59 22.71
CA VAL A 102 8.99 6.58 22.72
C VAL A 102 7.84 6.03 21.88
N ASP A 103 6.64 6.08 22.41
CA ASP A 103 5.45 5.65 21.70
C ASP A 103 4.70 6.84 21.10
N THR A 104 3.92 6.58 20.04
CA THR A 104 3.08 7.58 19.39
C THR A 104 2.07 8.17 20.38
N PRO A 105 1.80 9.50 20.31
CA PRO A 105 0.79 10.13 21.17
C PRO A 105 -0.65 9.86 20.70
N PHE A 106 -0.85 9.24 19.52
CA PHE A 106 -2.18 9.12 18.90
C PHE A 106 -2.93 7.85 19.30
N ARG A 107 -2.28 6.93 20.02
CA ARG A 107 -2.89 5.68 20.52
C ARG A 107 -2.15 5.14 21.73
N ALA A 108 -2.78 4.19 22.43
CA ALA A 108 -2.15 3.48 23.52
C ALA A 108 -0.88 2.74 23.04
N PRO A 109 0.15 2.60 23.89
CA PRO A 109 1.37 1.90 23.54
C PRO A 109 1.11 0.47 23.08
N VAL A 110 1.55 0.14 21.86
CA VAL A 110 1.25 -1.14 21.18
C VAL A 110 1.76 -2.34 21.95
N PHE A 111 2.91 -2.20 22.61
CA PHE A 111 3.58 -3.28 23.32
C PHE A 111 3.31 -3.28 24.85
N SER A 112 2.30 -2.50 25.33
CA SER A 112 2.01 -2.40 26.75
C SER A 112 1.55 -3.73 27.37
N ARG A 113 0.87 -4.58 26.59
CA ARG A 113 0.27 -5.83 27.08
C ARG A 113 1.22 -7.04 26.99
N PHE A 114 1.95 -7.14 25.90
CA PHE A 114 2.78 -8.33 25.63
C PHE A 114 4.27 -8.06 25.76
N GLY A 115 4.66 -6.81 26.01
CA GLY A 115 6.05 -6.40 26.01
C GLY A 115 6.68 -6.48 24.62
N ARG A 116 7.95 -6.12 24.53
CA ARG A 116 8.75 -6.24 23.31
C ARG A 116 10.09 -6.89 23.66
N ALA A 117 10.26 -8.14 23.23
CA ALA A 117 11.50 -8.86 23.45
C ALA A 117 12.66 -8.31 22.60
N ALA A 118 13.87 -8.37 23.12
CA ALA A 118 15.06 -7.98 22.36
C ALA A 118 15.27 -8.86 21.12
N ASN A 119 14.93 -10.13 21.22
CA ASN A 119 15.16 -11.14 20.17
C ASN A 119 13.90 -11.46 19.36
N GLN A 120 12.98 -10.50 19.17
CA GLN A 120 11.89 -10.72 18.22
C GLN A 120 12.46 -11.04 16.82
N PRO A 121 12.06 -12.13 16.18
CA PRO A 121 12.66 -12.59 14.91
C PRO A 121 12.64 -11.50 13.83
N GLU A 122 11.57 -10.72 13.75
CA GLU A 122 11.38 -9.67 12.76
C GLU A 122 12.37 -8.52 12.98
N VAL A 123 12.62 -8.15 14.24
CA VAL A 123 13.62 -7.13 14.60
C VAL A 123 15.03 -7.63 14.30
N VAL A 124 15.34 -8.87 14.68
CA VAL A 124 16.64 -9.50 14.40
C VAL A 124 16.88 -9.56 12.89
N GLN A 125 15.86 -9.93 12.11
CA GLN A 125 15.92 -9.94 10.65
C GLN A 125 16.20 -8.55 10.09
N ALA A 126 15.39 -7.52 10.46
CA ALA A 126 15.52 -6.16 10.00
C ALA A 126 16.93 -5.61 10.29
N CYS A 127 17.39 -5.73 11.54
CA CYS A 127 18.70 -5.21 11.95
C CYS A 127 19.85 -6.01 11.36
N GLY A 128 19.67 -7.32 11.11
CA GLY A 128 20.61 -8.15 10.38
C GLY A 128 20.81 -7.68 8.93
N VAL A 129 19.73 -7.31 8.24
CA VAL A 129 19.79 -6.71 6.90
C VAL A 129 20.47 -5.35 6.97
N ALA A 130 20.04 -4.49 7.89
CA ALA A 130 20.57 -3.14 8.08
C ALA A 130 22.10 -3.16 8.32
N ARG A 131 22.59 -4.10 9.14
CA ARG A 131 24.02 -4.28 9.40
C ARG A 131 24.80 -4.68 8.16
N ARG A 132 24.27 -5.66 7.38
CA ARG A 132 24.97 -6.15 6.16
C ARG A 132 25.05 -5.09 5.06
N GLN A 133 24.01 -4.24 4.94
CA GLN A 133 23.92 -3.24 3.90
C GLN A 133 24.42 -1.85 4.35
N SER A 134 24.75 -1.68 5.62
CA SER A 134 25.05 -0.38 6.24
C SER A 134 23.97 0.67 5.92
N GLY A 135 22.72 0.23 5.87
CA GLY A 135 21.58 1.02 5.43
C GLY A 135 20.27 0.55 6.09
N PRO A 136 19.11 0.99 5.57
CA PRO A 136 17.82 0.57 6.11
C PRO A 136 17.57 -0.93 5.89
N GLY A 137 17.02 -1.60 6.91
CA GLY A 137 16.54 -2.98 6.81
C GLY A 137 15.12 -3.08 7.34
N TYR A 138 14.23 -3.78 6.62
CA TYR A 138 12.85 -3.99 7.01
C TYR A 138 12.65 -5.45 7.44
N GLY A 139 11.89 -5.64 8.53
CA GLY A 139 11.48 -6.96 9.00
C GLY A 139 10.19 -7.42 8.33
N ALA A 140 9.89 -8.70 8.48
CA ALA A 140 8.57 -9.23 8.12
C ALA A 140 7.47 -8.52 8.93
N SER A 141 6.25 -8.50 8.38
CA SER A 141 5.10 -7.97 9.12
C SER A 141 4.70 -8.91 10.26
N THR A 142 4.13 -8.34 11.31
CA THR A 142 3.69 -9.07 12.49
C THR A 142 2.36 -8.53 12.99
N TYR A 143 1.44 -9.45 13.26
CA TYR A 143 0.17 -9.09 13.87
C TYR A 143 0.31 -8.93 15.39
N VAL A 144 -0.08 -7.76 15.88
CA VAL A 144 -0.09 -7.47 17.33
C VAL A 144 -1.53 -7.27 17.79
N PRO A 145 -2.06 -8.19 18.61
CA PRO A 145 -3.41 -8.06 19.15
C PRO A 145 -3.51 -6.86 20.10
N GLN A 146 -4.59 -6.09 20.01
CA GLN A 146 -4.87 -4.94 20.84
C GLN A 146 -5.97 -5.23 21.88
N ALA A 147 -6.08 -4.38 22.90
CA ALA A 147 -7.02 -4.58 23.99
C ALA A 147 -8.50 -4.43 23.57
N ASP A 148 -8.76 -3.71 22.50
CA ASP A 148 -10.09 -3.50 21.90
C ASP A 148 -10.59 -4.69 21.04
N GLY A 149 -9.82 -5.77 20.97
CA GLY A 149 -10.12 -6.94 20.16
C GLY A 149 -9.74 -6.81 18.68
N LEU A 150 -9.32 -5.63 18.25
CA LEU A 150 -8.75 -5.40 16.94
C LEU A 150 -7.23 -5.52 17.04
N GLY A 151 -6.59 -6.08 16.03
CA GLY A 151 -5.13 -6.14 15.97
C GLY A 151 -4.56 -5.12 15.01
N LEU A 152 -3.26 -4.94 15.12
CA LEU A 152 -2.48 -4.11 14.21
C LEU A 152 -1.46 -4.99 13.50
N GLU A 153 -1.38 -4.85 12.19
CA GLU A 153 -0.26 -5.38 11.43
C GLU A 153 0.84 -4.32 11.42
N ILE A 154 1.98 -4.69 11.97
CA ILE A 154 3.15 -3.81 12.11
C ILE A 154 4.32 -4.31 11.29
N MET A 155 5.23 -3.40 10.96
CA MET A 155 6.50 -3.70 10.30
C MET A 155 7.60 -2.84 10.93
N ASP A 156 8.75 -3.43 11.21
CA ASP A 156 9.89 -2.72 11.76
C ASP A 156 10.89 -2.31 10.69
N LEU A 157 11.30 -1.06 10.73
CA LEU A 157 12.46 -0.53 10.03
C LEU A 157 13.61 -0.42 11.02
N CYS A 158 14.76 -1.00 10.71
CA CYS A 158 16.00 -0.88 11.49
C CYS A 158 17.04 -0.06 10.71
N LEU A 159 17.66 0.90 11.37
CA LEU A 159 18.80 1.69 10.86
C LEU A 159 20.00 1.49 11.76
N PRO A 160 21.19 1.15 11.24
CA PRO A 160 22.39 1.06 12.04
C PRO A 160 22.87 2.45 12.48
N VAL A 161 23.31 2.58 13.71
CA VAL A 161 23.99 3.75 14.25
C VAL A 161 25.49 3.47 14.21
N ILE A 162 26.20 4.21 13.36
CA ILE A 162 27.64 4.05 13.18
C ILE A 162 28.32 5.32 13.70
N THR A 163 29.25 5.14 14.61
CA THR A 163 30.08 6.23 15.18
C THR A 163 31.54 5.86 15.00
N ASP A 164 32.31 6.73 14.40
CA ASP A 164 33.76 6.51 14.11
C ASP A 164 34.03 5.18 13.36
N GLY A 165 33.12 4.84 12.42
CA GLY A 165 33.24 3.61 11.63
C GLY A 165 32.84 2.33 12.37
N GLN A 166 32.38 2.42 13.62
CA GLN A 166 31.95 1.28 14.41
C GLN A 166 30.44 1.28 14.66
N LEU A 167 29.83 0.10 14.62
CA LEU A 167 28.42 -0.08 14.96
C LEU A 167 28.24 0.12 16.48
N THR A 168 27.54 1.16 16.87
CA THR A 168 27.25 1.50 18.27
C THR A 168 25.83 1.17 18.69
N GLY A 169 24.95 0.82 17.76
CA GLY A 169 23.58 0.45 18.06
C GLY A 169 22.66 0.55 16.83
N TYR A 170 21.36 0.65 17.10
CA TYR A 170 20.33 0.74 16.07
C TYR A 170 19.23 1.69 16.48
N THR A 171 18.69 2.42 15.51
CA THR A 171 17.42 3.11 15.63
C THR A 171 16.34 2.30 14.93
N ILE A 172 15.24 2.01 15.63
CA ILE A 172 14.14 1.22 15.09
C ILE A 172 12.89 2.08 15.06
N ALA A 173 12.18 2.05 13.93
CA ALA A 173 10.85 2.62 13.77
C ALA A 173 9.86 1.50 13.49
N THR A 174 8.81 1.40 14.31
CA THR A 174 7.71 0.46 14.11
C THR A 174 6.59 1.16 13.36
N TYR A 175 6.24 0.67 12.19
CA TYR A 175 5.15 1.15 11.34
C TYR A 175 3.86 0.40 11.61
N SER A 176 2.72 1.09 11.49
CA SER A 176 1.42 0.47 11.25
C SER A 176 1.19 0.37 9.75
N LEU A 177 1.01 -0.83 9.20
CA LEU A 177 0.74 -1.01 7.78
C LEU A 177 -0.57 -0.35 7.34
N GLY A 178 -1.58 -0.32 8.23
CA GLY A 178 -2.83 0.40 7.97
C GLY A 178 -2.61 1.90 7.83
N GLU A 179 -1.83 2.52 8.72
CA GLU A 179 -1.51 3.95 8.66
C GLU A 179 -0.59 4.30 7.48
N VAL A 180 0.27 3.38 7.04
CA VAL A 180 1.05 3.54 5.80
C VAL A 180 0.11 3.71 4.61
N LEU A 181 -0.93 2.86 4.49
CA LEU A 181 -1.93 2.99 3.41
C LEU A 181 -2.72 4.31 3.51
N VAL A 182 -3.06 4.76 4.72
CA VAL A 182 -3.81 6.01 4.95
C VAL A 182 -2.99 7.24 4.59
N ASN A 183 -1.71 7.27 4.98
CA ASN A 183 -0.90 8.48 4.93
C ASN A 183 -0.02 8.57 3.67
N MET A 184 0.33 7.43 3.05
CA MET A 184 1.27 7.40 1.91
C MET A 184 0.58 7.13 0.57
N VAL A 185 -0.67 6.62 0.56
CA VAL A 185 -1.45 6.44 -0.67
C VAL A 185 -2.35 7.66 -0.87
N GLY A 186 -2.32 8.24 -2.06
CA GLY A 186 -3.11 9.43 -2.36
C GLY A 186 -4.61 9.23 -2.14
N PRO A 187 -5.32 10.18 -1.50
CA PRO A 187 -6.73 10.04 -1.16
C PRO A 187 -7.65 9.92 -2.39
N GLN A 188 -7.21 10.35 -3.58
CA GLN A 188 -7.91 10.15 -4.83
C GLN A 188 -8.04 8.68 -5.22
N LEU A 189 -7.06 7.86 -4.87
CA LEU A 189 -7.06 6.42 -5.16
C LEU A 189 -8.00 5.67 -4.20
N THR A 190 -7.93 5.98 -2.91
CA THR A 190 -8.69 5.29 -1.86
C THR A 190 -10.18 5.65 -1.84
N ARG A 191 -10.61 6.73 -2.52
CA ARG A 191 -12.04 7.10 -2.67
C ARG A 191 -12.81 6.18 -3.60
N SER A 192 -12.17 5.60 -4.61
CA SER A 192 -12.80 4.79 -5.66
C SER A 192 -12.34 3.34 -5.67
N GLN A 193 -11.35 3.01 -4.88
CA GLN A 193 -10.67 1.72 -4.88
C GLN A 193 -10.38 1.27 -3.44
N GLU A 194 -10.32 -0.03 -3.23
CA GLU A 194 -9.77 -0.61 -2.01
C GLU A 194 -8.30 -0.91 -2.25
N VAL A 195 -7.44 -0.40 -1.37
CA VAL A 195 -6.00 -0.63 -1.43
C VAL A 195 -5.61 -1.50 -0.24
N SER A 196 -4.82 -2.53 -0.46
CA SER A 196 -4.41 -3.44 0.59
C SER A 196 -2.96 -3.90 0.42
N PHE A 197 -2.28 -4.12 1.54
CA PHE A 197 -1.06 -4.92 1.55
C PHE A 197 -1.40 -6.39 1.71
N THR A 198 -0.73 -7.22 0.93
CA THR A 198 -0.86 -8.67 1.03
C THR A 198 0.52 -9.34 1.02
N GLU A 199 0.61 -10.51 1.64
CA GLU A 199 1.71 -11.43 1.41
C GLU A 199 1.69 -11.99 -0.02
N SER A 200 2.74 -12.69 -0.41
CA SER A 200 2.83 -13.34 -1.72
C SER A 200 1.76 -14.40 -1.96
N ASP A 201 1.29 -15.07 -0.92
CA ASP A 201 0.20 -16.05 -0.94
C ASP A 201 -1.20 -15.42 -1.02
N GLY A 202 -1.28 -14.09 -0.88
CA GLY A 202 -2.52 -13.33 -0.91
C GLY A 202 -3.15 -13.08 0.47
N THR A 203 -2.51 -13.52 1.55
CA THR A 203 -2.92 -13.17 2.92
C THR A 203 -2.93 -11.67 3.09
N ARG A 204 -4.06 -11.11 3.53
CA ARG A 204 -4.23 -9.66 3.65
C ARG A 204 -3.68 -9.16 4.98
N LEU A 205 -2.72 -8.26 4.93
CA LEU A 205 -2.05 -7.66 6.08
C LEU A 205 -2.79 -6.39 6.56
N ALA A 206 -3.08 -5.49 5.64
CA ALA A 206 -3.79 -4.25 5.95
C ALA A 206 -4.64 -3.83 4.75
N MET A 207 -5.68 -3.02 5.00
CA MET A 207 -6.54 -2.49 3.94
C MET A 207 -7.04 -1.09 4.27
N HIS A 208 -7.23 -0.29 3.23
CA HIS A 208 -7.82 1.04 3.31
C HIS A 208 -8.59 1.36 2.02
N GLY A 209 -9.65 2.15 2.11
CA GLY A 209 -10.44 2.62 0.96
C GLY A 209 -11.93 2.37 1.09
N THR A 210 -12.65 2.55 -0.01
CA THR A 210 -14.11 2.50 -0.02
C THR A 210 -14.67 1.10 0.03
N ALA A 211 -15.86 0.99 0.64
CA ALA A 211 -16.63 -0.25 0.64
C ALA A 211 -16.96 -0.72 -0.79
N ARG A 212 -16.98 -2.02 -0.96
CA ARG A 212 -17.26 -2.74 -2.20
C ARG A 212 -18.63 -2.35 -2.79
N ARG A 213 -18.65 -1.83 -4.01
CA ARG A 213 -19.86 -1.52 -4.76
C ARG A 213 -19.65 -1.89 -6.23
N GLY A 214 -20.55 -2.71 -6.76
CA GLY A 214 -20.53 -3.14 -8.14
C GLY A 214 -20.42 -4.67 -8.31
N SER A 215 -20.74 -5.15 -9.53
CA SER A 215 -20.74 -6.58 -9.88
C SER A 215 -19.44 -7.05 -10.55
N ARG A 216 -18.63 -6.10 -11.04
CA ARG A 216 -17.37 -6.39 -11.75
C ARG A 216 -16.20 -5.93 -10.89
N VAL A 217 -15.22 -6.81 -10.70
CA VAL A 217 -14.01 -6.54 -9.93
C VAL A 217 -12.82 -6.52 -10.87
N PHE A 218 -12.06 -5.43 -10.82
CA PHE A 218 -10.76 -5.30 -11.46
C PHE A 218 -9.69 -5.33 -10.36
N ILE A 219 -8.61 -6.04 -10.61
CA ILE A 219 -7.55 -6.24 -9.63
C ILE A 219 -6.22 -5.88 -10.27
N ALA A 220 -5.46 -5.01 -9.61
CA ALA A 220 -4.06 -4.78 -9.91
C ALA A 220 -3.20 -5.19 -8.71
N LYS A 221 -2.03 -5.74 -9.00
CA LYS A 221 -1.04 -6.14 -7.99
C LYS A 221 0.30 -5.56 -8.39
N GLN A 222 0.98 -4.92 -7.44
CA GLN A 222 2.29 -4.34 -7.65
C GLN A 222 3.22 -4.72 -6.50
N LEU A 223 4.43 -5.13 -6.82
CA LEU A 223 5.41 -5.54 -5.84
C LEU A 223 6.02 -4.32 -5.13
N LEU A 224 5.95 -4.31 -3.81
CA LEU A 224 6.71 -3.40 -2.96
C LEU A 224 7.89 -4.17 -2.38
N ASP A 225 9.03 -4.03 -3.03
CA ASP A 225 10.29 -4.64 -2.62
C ASP A 225 11.07 -3.67 -1.74
N LEU A 226 11.29 -4.05 -0.49
CA LEU A 226 12.04 -3.31 0.52
C LEU A 226 13.27 -4.12 0.96
N PRO A 227 14.37 -3.49 1.38
CA PRO A 227 15.53 -4.21 1.87
C PRO A 227 15.19 -5.14 3.04
N GLY A 228 15.12 -6.44 2.79
CA GLY A 228 14.82 -7.48 3.78
C GLY A 228 13.38 -7.97 3.85
N HIS A 229 12.44 -7.26 3.22
CA HIS A 229 11.04 -7.69 3.17
C HIS A 229 10.35 -7.27 1.88
N THR A 230 9.56 -8.16 1.33
CA THR A 230 8.80 -7.93 0.10
C THR A 230 7.33 -8.18 0.35
N MET A 231 6.47 -7.24 -0.02
CA MET A 231 5.02 -7.37 0.07
C MET A 231 4.36 -6.93 -1.24
N VAL A 232 3.09 -7.23 -1.41
CA VAL A 232 2.31 -6.87 -2.59
C VAL A 232 1.31 -5.80 -2.23
N LEU A 233 1.33 -4.68 -2.95
CA LEU A 233 0.23 -3.72 -2.97
C LEU A 233 -0.83 -4.24 -3.93
N ARG A 234 -2.02 -4.51 -3.43
CA ARG A 234 -3.18 -4.92 -4.18
C ARG A 234 -4.21 -3.81 -4.20
N MET A 235 -4.69 -3.48 -5.39
CA MET A 235 -5.78 -2.52 -5.60
C MET A 235 -6.98 -3.23 -6.23
N ASP A 236 -8.13 -3.11 -5.59
CA ASP A 236 -9.40 -3.65 -6.06
C ASP A 236 -10.35 -2.51 -6.42
N SER A 237 -10.84 -2.50 -7.66
CA SER A 237 -11.81 -1.53 -8.16
C SER A 237 -13.11 -2.23 -8.55
N TRP A 238 -14.22 -1.80 -7.97
CA TRP A 238 -15.55 -2.34 -8.27
C TRP A 238 -16.27 -1.38 -9.22
N ARG A 239 -16.81 -1.92 -10.31
CA ARG A 239 -17.61 -1.19 -11.29
C ARG A 239 -18.99 -1.83 -11.42
N ALA A 240 -19.99 -1.01 -11.71
CA ALA A 240 -21.29 -1.48 -12.14
C ALA A 240 -21.14 -2.30 -13.43
N ALA A 241 -22.15 -3.14 -13.72
CA ALA A 241 -22.25 -3.76 -15.03
C ALA A 241 -22.27 -2.66 -16.11
N PRO A 242 -21.66 -2.88 -17.30
CA PRO A 242 -21.71 -1.91 -18.36
C PRO A 242 -23.17 -1.63 -18.71
N ASP A 243 -23.51 -0.36 -18.80
CA ASP A 243 -24.79 0.09 -19.31
C ASP A 243 -24.86 -0.19 -20.82
N LEU A 244 -25.05 -1.47 -21.18
CA LEU A 244 -25.15 -1.88 -22.57
C LEU A 244 -26.41 -1.29 -23.22
N PHE A 245 -27.45 -1.07 -22.42
CA PHE A 245 -28.75 -0.60 -22.92
C PHE A 245 -28.73 0.83 -23.49
N PRO A 246 -28.18 1.88 -22.81
CA PRO A 246 -28.10 3.21 -23.40
C PRO A 246 -27.17 3.26 -24.62
N ASN A 247 -26.08 2.50 -24.63
CA ASN A 247 -25.15 2.47 -25.76
C ASN A 247 -25.76 1.80 -27.00
N VAL A 248 -26.52 0.73 -26.82
CA VAL A 248 -27.26 0.07 -27.91
C VAL A 248 -28.40 0.97 -28.40
N LEU A 249 -29.12 1.61 -27.49
CA LEU A 249 -30.22 2.54 -27.86
C LEU A 249 -29.67 3.74 -28.63
N THR A 250 -28.58 4.33 -28.20
CA THR A 250 -27.90 5.44 -28.88
C THR A 250 -27.41 5.02 -30.26
N ALA A 251 -26.83 3.85 -30.41
CA ALA A 251 -26.39 3.30 -31.69
C ALA A 251 -27.59 3.04 -32.63
N LEU A 252 -28.70 2.50 -32.11
CA LEU A 252 -29.94 2.29 -32.86
C LEU A 252 -30.57 3.62 -33.33
N VAL A 253 -30.66 4.61 -32.44
CA VAL A 253 -31.21 5.95 -32.78
C VAL A 253 -30.33 6.65 -33.84
N THR A 254 -29.02 6.55 -33.72
CA THR A 254 -28.08 7.13 -34.70
C THR A 254 -28.20 6.41 -36.05
N ALA A 255 -28.37 5.08 -36.06
CA ALA A 255 -28.56 4.31 -37.31
C ALA A 255 -29.91 4.55 -37.96
N MET A 256 -30.94 4.98 -37.22
CA MET A 256 -32.25 5.36 -37.76
C MET A 256 -32.31 6.81 -38.28
N ALA A 257 -31.35 7.64 -37.87
CA ALA A 257 -31.27 9.06 -38.27
C ALA A 257 -30.44 9.30 -39.55
N ILE A 258 -29.76 8.25 -40.06
CA ILE A 258 -29.03 8.23 -41.34
C ILE A 258 -29.83 7.49 -42.40
#